data_cc68b0b7ac8338fd814395025a713055
#
_entry.id   cc68b0b7ac8338fd814395025a713055
#
_cell.length_a   1.000
_cell.length_b   1.000
_cell.length_c   1.000
_cell.angle_alpha   90.00
_cell.angle_beta   90.00
_cell.angle_gamma   90.00
#
_symmetry.space_group_name_H-M   'P 1'
#
loop_
_entity.id
_entity.type
_entity.pdbx_description
1 polymer ?
#
loop_
_entity_poly.entity_id
_entity_poly.type
_entity_poly.pdbx_seq_one_letter_code
_entity_poly.pdbx_strand_id
1 'polypeptide(L)'
;MDQIYNYLLVGNTRLHWAEMKNNKYIFSHTLPVQPLPDHINLETLTWASVGNHSTKLFKKENQITTKHFNFKHLPKHFGVDRALCCLAAMKIIDNPMKKNLLIADFGTILSLTKINFEGNL
;
A
#
# COMPACT_ATOMS: atom_id res chain seq x y z
N MET A 1 -5.31 -6.22 -26.25
CA MET A 1 -4.10 -6.21 -25.40
C MET A 1 -4.51 -6.12 -23.96
N ASP A 2 -3.99 -7.02 -23.14
CA ASP A 2 -4.28 -7.01 -21.72
C ASP A 2 -3.54 -5.85 -21.05
N GLN A 3 -4.28 -5.06 -20.31
CA GLN A 3 -3.70 -3.96 -19.55
C GLN A 3 -3.07 -4.50 -18.26
N ILE A 4 -1.80 -4.18 -18.06
CA ILE A 4 -1.04 -4.60 -16.88
C ILE A 4 -0.78 -3.37 -16.02
N TYR A 5 -1.17 -3.47 -14.76
CA TYR A 5 -0.89 -2.44 -13.76
C TYR A 5 0.13 -2.95 -12.76
N ASN A 6 1.10 -2.11 -12.44
CA ASN A 6 2.12 -2.42 -11.47
C ASN A 6 2.04 -1.46 -10.29
N TYR A 7 2.20 -2.01 -9.10
CA TYR A 7 2.18 -1.26 -7.85
C TYR A 7 3.39 -1.64 -7.01
N LEU A 8 3.93 -0.69 -6.29
CA LEU A 8 5.09 -0.89 -5.43
C LEU A 8 4.87 -0.26 -4.06
N LEU A 9 5.15 -1.03 -3.02
CA LEU A 9 5.31 -0.51 -1.67
C LEU A 9 6.78 -0.66 -1.27
N VAL A 10 7.46 0.46 -1.07
CA VAL A 10 8.83 0.48 -0.56
C VAL A 10 8.77 0.33 0.95
N GLY A 11 9.05 -0.87 1.45
CA GLY A 11 9.07 -1.17 2.87
C GLY A 11 10.41 -0.86 3.53
N ASN A 12 10.54 -1.23 4.80
CA ASN A 12 11.78 -1.00 5.54
C ASN A 12 12.91 -1.94 5.11
N THR A 13 12.58 -3.17 4.74
CA THR A 13 13.57 -4.19 4.39
C THR A 13 13.44 -4.69 2.96
N ARG A 14 12.27 -4.58 2.36
CA ARG A 14 11.96 -5.15 1.05
C ARG A 14 11.11 -4.21 0.23
N LEU A 15 11.20 -4.39 -1.08
CA LEU A 15 10.27 -3.80 -2.04
C LEU A 15 9.16 -4.82 -2.31
N HIS A 16 7.92 -4.42 -2.06
CA HIS A 16 6.75 -5.28 -2.27
C HIS A 16 6.06 -4.88 -3.55
N TRP A 17 5.98 -5.82 -4.48
CA TRP A 17 5.40 -5.61 -5.79
C TRP A 17 4.05 -6.28 -5.91
N ALA A 18 3.13 -5.64 -6.58
CA ALA A 18 1.88 -6.23 -7.02
C ALA A 18 1.68 -5.93 -8.50
N GLU A 19 1.36 -6.96 -9.25
CA GLU A 19 1.00 -6.85 -10.66
C GLU A 19 -0.44 -7.28 -10.81
N MET A 20 -1.26 -6.46 -11.44
CA MET A 20 -2.64 -6.81 -11.79
C MET A 20 -2.72 -7.06 -13.28
N LYS A 21 -3.09 -8.28 -13.64
CA LYS A 21 -3.27 -8.73 -15.02
C LYS A 21 -4.51 -9.62 -15.08
N ASN A 22 -5.40 -9.32 -16.02
CA ASN A 22 -6.65 -10.11 -16.19
C ASN A 22 -7.46 -10.27 -14.90
N ASN A 23 -7.58 -9.18 -14.13
CA ASN A 23 -8.29 -9.13 -12.86
C ASN A 23 -7.69 -10.06 -11.78
N LYS A 24 -6.45 -10.46 -11.94
CA LYS A 24 -5.72 -11.26 -10.95
C LYS A 24 -4.51 -10.48 -10.47
N TYR A 25 -4.22 -10.61 -9.17
CA TYR A 25 -3.02 -10.03 -8.57
C TYR A 25 -1.94 -11.07 -8.43
N ILE A 26 -0.72 -10.69 -8.83
CA ILE A 26 0.49 -11.47 -8.60
C ILE A 26 1.38 -10.65 -7.68
N PHE A 27 1.73 -11.22 -6.54
CA PHE A 27 2.54 -10.54 -5.53
C PHE A 27 3.95 -11.10 -5.53
N SER A 28 4.93 -10.22 -5.39
CA SER A 28 6.33 -10.61 -5.25
C SER A 28 7.06 -9.59 -4.38
N HIS A 29 8.30 -9.90 -4.04
CA HIS A 29 9.14 -8.94 -3.33
C HIS A 29 10.58 -9.08 -3.81
N THR A 30 11.31 -7.97 -3.72
CA THR A 30 12.73 -7.92 -4.02
C THR A 30 13.46 -7.17 -2.91
N LEU A 31 14.78 -7.37 -2.82
CA LEU A 31 15.60 -6.55 -1.95
C LEU A 31 15.90 -5.22 -2.63
N PRO A 32 16.09 -4.13 -1.87
CA PRO A 32 16.39 -2.82 -2.46
C PRO A 32 17.66 -2.78 -3.31
N VAL A 33 18.61 -3.67 -3.01
CA VAL A 33 19.88 -3.76 -3.75
C VAL A 33 19.77 -4.54 -5.07
N GLN A 34 18.68 -5.28 -5.25
CA GLN A 34 18.47 -6.06 -6.48
C GLN A 34 18.01 -5.16 -7.63
N PRO A 35 18.35 -5.50 -8.87
CA PRO A 35 17.81 -4.77 -10.02
C PRO A 35 16.29 -4.81 -10.04
N LEU A 36 15.68 -3.77 -10.59
CA LEU A 36 14.24 -3.74 -10.80
C LEU A 36 13.84 -4.84 -11.78
N PRO A 37 12.64 -5.44 -11.61
CA PRO A 37 12.14 -6.38 -12.62
C PRO A 37 12.05 -5.72 -14.00
N ASP A 38 12.44 -6.45 -15.05
CA ASP A 38 12.57 -5.90 -16.41
C ASP A 38 11.26 -5.37 -16.99
N HIS A 39 10.14 -5.93 -16.56
CA HIS A 39 8.82 -5.60 -17.12
C HIS A 39 8.17 -4.37 -16.48
N ILE A 40 8.84 -3.74 -15.53
CA ILE A 40 8.27 -2.57 -14.83
C ILE A 40 8.41 -1.32 -15.68
N ASN A 41 7.31 -0.65 -15.93
CA ASN A 41 7.30 0.65 -16.57
C ASN A 41 7.24 1.74 -15.49
N LEU A 42 8.35 2.44 -15.28
CA LEU A 42 8.46 3.48 -14.26
C LEU A 42 7.53 4.67 -14.53
N GLU A 43 7.15 4.90 -15.78
CA GLU A 43 6.25 6.01 -16.13
C GLU A 43 4.83 5.81 -15.56
N THR A 44 4.40 4.56 -15.44
CA THR A 44 3.03 4.21 -15.02
C THR A 44 2.98 3.54 -13.66
N LEU A 45 4.12 3.30 -13.02
CA LEU A 45 4.17 2.66 -11.71
C LEU A 45 3.56 3.55 -10.65
N THR A 46 2.55 3.04 -9.94
CA THR A 46 2.00 3.68 -8.74
C THR A 46 2.71 3.11 -7.52
N TRP A 47 3.21 3.96 -6.66
CA TRP A 47 4.05 3.52 -5.55
C TRP A 47 3.82 4.31 -4.28
N ALA A 48 4.19 3.70 -3.17
CA ALA A 48 4.21 4.31 -1.84
C ALA A 48 5.47 3.87 -1.11
N SER A 49 5.90 4.65 -0.12
CA SER A 49 7.11 4.35 0.63
C SER A 49 6.91 4.61 2.11
N VAL A 50 7.38 3.67 2.92
CA VAL A 50 7.47 3.84 4.39
C VAL A 50 8.90 3.65 4.87
N GLY A 51 9.80 3.15 4.01
CA GLY A 51 11.17 2.88 4.37
C GLY A 51 12.11 4.06 4.13
N ASN A 52 13.37 3.86 4.52
CA ASN A 52 14.44 4.86 4.33
C ASN A 52 15.23 4.64 3.04
N HIS A 53 14.77 3.74 2.17
CA HIS A 53 15.43 3.47 0.91
C HIS A 53 15.24 4.61 -0.08
N SER A 54 16.23 4.80 -0.97
CA SER A 54 16.14 5.81 -2.00
C SER A 54 14.97 5.53 -2.94
N THR A 55 14.17 6.55 -3.22
CA THR A 55 13.04 6.48 -4.14
C THR A 55 13.24 7.36 -5.36
N LYS A 56 14.47 7.78 -5.64
CA LYS A 56 14.80 8.72 -6.73
C LYS A 56 14.43 8.20 -8.11
N LEU A 57 14.39 6.88 -8.30
CA LEU A 57 14.02 6.27 -9.58
C LEU A 57 12.53 6.40 -9.88
N PHE A 58 11.69 6.60 -8.88
CA PHE A 58 10.25 6.56 -9.04
C PHE A 58 9.69 7.97 -9.23
N LYS A 59 8.71 8.09 -10.11
CA LYS A 59 8.08 9.37 -10.40
C LYS A 59 7.28 9.87 -9.21
N LYS A 60 7.60 11.05 -8.73
CA LYS A 60 6.95 11.64 -7.57
C LYS A 60 5.47 11.89 -7.78
N GLU A 61 5.06 12.22 -8.99
CA GLU A 61 3.64 12.42 -9.33
C GLU A 61 2.82 11.14 -9.23
N ASN A 62 3.46 9.97 -9.21
CA ASN A 62 2.80 8.67 -9.07
C ASN A 62 2.85 8.13 -7.63
N GLN A 63 3.39 8.92 -6.71
CA GLN A 63 3.48 8.51 -5.31
C GLN A 63 2.15 8.68 -4.59
N ILE A 64 1.76 7.63 -3.87
CA ILE A 64 0.61 7.67 -2.96
C ILE A 64 1.12 7.98 -1.55
N THR A 65 0.53 8.98 -0.92
CA THR A 65 0.83 9.35 0.47
C THR A 65 -0.47 9.37 1.28
N THR A 66 -0.34 9.50 2.60
CA THR A 66 -1.52 9.58 3.48
C THR A 66 -2.43 10.77 3.17
N LYS A 67 -1.91 11.80 2.50
CA LYS A 67 -2.68 12.96 2.07
C LYS A 67 -3.74 12.62 1.02
N HIS A 68 -3.61 11.51 0.33
CA HIS A 68 -4.56 11.05 -0.68
C HIS A 68 -5.80 10.38 -0.07
N PHE A 69 -5.83 10.18 1.24
CA PHE A 69 -6.90 9.44 1.91
C PHE A 69 -7.76 10.37 2.77
N ASN A 70 -9.04 10.08 2.81
CA ASN A 70 -10.04 10.85 3.56
C ASN A 70 -10.28 10.27 4.95
N PHE A 71 -9.23 9.93 5.66
CA PHE A 71 -9.37 9.54 7.07
C PHE A 71 -9.50 10.76 7.96
N LYS A 72 -10.51 10.75 8.82
CA LYS A 72 -10.62 11.71 9.90
C LYS A 72 -9.68 11.30 11.03
N HIS A 73 -9.04 12.27 11.64
CA HIS A 73 -8.22 12.05 12.84
C HIS A 73 -7.08 11.03 12.64
N LEU A 74 -6.40 11.11 11.49
CA LEU A 74 -5.25 10.26 11.21
C LEU A 74 -4.17 10.53 12.27
N PRO A 75 -3.69 9.50 12.98
CA PRO A 75 -2.62 9.71 13.96
C PRO A 75 -1.36 10.27 13.32
N LYS A 76 -0.66 11.12 14.06
CA LYS A 76 0.64 11.63 13.64
C LYS A 76 1.57 10.44 13.41
N HIS A 77 2.35 10.48 12.34
CA HIS A 77 3.26 9.39 11.93
C HIS A 77 2.56 8.08 11.54
N PHE A 78 1.27 8.13 11.22
CA PHE A 78 0.58 6.97 10.68
C PHE A 78 1.12 6.67 9.28
N GLY A 79 1.69 5.48 9.08
CA GLY A 79 2.32 5.10 7.82
C GLY A 79 1.32 4.88 6.70
N VAL A 80 1.74 5.16 5.48
CA VAL A 80 0.91 4.96 4.28
C VAL A 80 0.54 3.49 4.09
N ASP A 81 1.41 2.56 4.47
CA ASP A 81 1.15 1.13 4.41
C ASP A 81 -0.04 0.72 5.28
N ARG A 82 -0.12 1.25 6.49
CA ARG A 82 -1.26 1.00 7.38
C ARG A 82 -2.54 1.62 6.82
N ALA A 83 -2.45 2.83 6.27
CA ALA A 83 -3.60 3.49 5.66
C ALA A 83 -4.14 2.68 4.47
N LEU A 84 -3.27 2.15 3.62
CA LEU A 84 -3.63 1.29 2.50
C LEU A 84 -4.28 0.00 2.99
N CYS A 85 -3.73 -0.62 4.03
CA CYS A 85 -4.29 -1.82 4.65
C CYS A 85 -5.70 -1.58 5.17
N CYS A 86 -5.92 -0.45 5.84
CA CYS A 86 -7.23 -0.07 6.36
C CYS A 86 -8.24 0.13 5.24
N LEU A 87 -7.87 0.83 4.18
CA LEU A 87 -8.74 1.03 3.02
C LEU A 87 -9.11 -0.28 2.34
N ALA A 88 -8.13 -1.15 2.15
CA ALA A 88 -8.35 -2.45 1.54
C ALA A 88 -9.30 -3.30 2.38
N ALA A 89 -9.09 -3.33 3.70
CA ALA A 89 -9.94 -4.07 4.62
C ALA A 89 -11.38 -3.57 4.60
N MET A 90 -11.57 -2.25 4.63
CA MET A 90 -12.90 -1.64 4.58
C MET A 90 -13.62 -1.99 3.28
N LYS A 91 -12.90 -2.00 2.16
CA LYS A 91 -13.46 -2.32 0.86
C LYS A 91 -13.79 -3.80 0.69
N ILE A 92 -12.92 -4.69 1.17
CA ILE A 92 -13.11 -6.15 1.06
C ILE A 92 -14.26 -6.61 1.93
N ILE A 93 -14.36 -6.09 3.15
CA ILE A 93 -15.37 -6.53 4.11
C ILE A 93 -16.74 -5.97 3.74
N ASP A 94 -16.78 -4.81 3.08
CA ASP A 94 -18.03 -4.12 2.75
C ASP A 94 -18.95 -4.08 3.96
N ASN A 95 -18.61 -3.24 4.94
CA ASN A 95 -19.15 -3.27 6.28
C ASN A 95 -20.55 -2.60 6.37
N PRO A 96 -21.64 -3.23 5.88
CA PRO A 96 -22.95 -2.61 5.88
C PRO A 96 -23.55 -2.47 7.28
N MET A 97 -23.10 -3.30 8.21
CA MET A 97 -23.54 -3.26 9.61
C MET A 97 -22.82 -2.20 10.42
N LYS A 98 -21.87 -1.50 9.82
CA LYS A 98 -21.09 -0.42 10.45
C LYS A 98 -20.46 -0.86 11.77
N LYS A 99 -19.84 -2.04 11.77
CA LYS A 99 -19.13 -2.56 12.93
C LYS A 99 -17.74 -1.98 13.02
N ASN A 100 -17.19 -1.94 14.23
CA ASN A 100 -15.79 -1.63 14.43
C ASN A 100 -14.91 -2.73 13.83
N LEU A 101 -13.81 -2.34 13.21
CA LEU A 101 -12.86 -3.26 12.61
C LEU A 101 -11.54 -3.19 13.35
N LEU A 102 -10.93 -4.35 13.55
CA LEU A 102 -9.56 -4.45 14.04
C LEU A 102 -8.72 -5.08 12.94
N ILE A 103 -7.70 -4.35 12.51
CA ILE A 103 -6.82 -4.77 11.43
C ILE A 103 -5.46 -5.09 12.02
N ALA A 104 -5.02 -6.34 11.80
CA ALA A 104 -3.70 -6.79 12.19
C ALA A 104 -2.81 -6.88 10.96
N ASP A 105 -1.74 -6.12 10.95
CA ASP A 105 -0.76 -6.10 9.88
C ASP A 105 0.53 -6.75 10.39
N PHE A 106 0.85 -7.90 9.80
CA PHE A 106 2.02 -8.69 10.17
C PHE A 106 3.15 -8.40 9.18
N GLY A 107 4.01 -7.48 9.53
CA GLY A 107 5.24 -7.17 8.78
C GLY A 107 6.47 -7.43 9.63
N THR A 108 7.47 -6.58 9.52
CA THR A 108 8.63 -6.59 10.42
C THR A 108 8.19 -6.39 11.87
N ILE A 109 7.15 -5.59 12.06
CA ILE A 109 6.51 -5.34 13.35
C ILE A 109 5.03 -5.62 13.19
N LEU A 110 4.42 -6.24 14.19
CA LEU A 110 2.97 -6.39 14.23
C LEU A 110 2.33 -5.03 14.52
N SER A 111 1.44 -4.61 13.65
CA SER A 111 0.65 -3.39 13.83
C SER A 111 -0.82 -3.74 14.00
N LEU A 112 -1.46 -3.14 15.00
CA LEU A 112 -2.89 -3.27 15.24
C LEU A 112 -3.54 -1.91 15.02
N THR A 113 -4.55 -1.87 14.19
CA THR A 113 -5.31 -0.65 13.91
C THR A 113 -6.79 -0.90 14.11
N LYS A 114 -7.41 -0.08 14.95
CA LYS A 114 -8.85 -0.13 15.17
C LYS A 114 -9.51 0.99 14.37
N ILE A 115 -10.52 0.62 13.59
CA ILE A 115 -11.36 1.58 12.88
C ILE A 115 -12.75 1.48 13.46
N ASN A 116 -13.31 2.63 13.89
CA ASN A 116 -14.67 2.63 14.39
C ASN A 116 -15.68 2.49 13.24
N PHE A 117 -16.94 2.28 13.58
CA PHE A 117 -17.99 2.05 12.59
C PHE A 117 -18.22 3.24 11.64
N GLU A 118 -17.72 4.43 11.97
CA GLU A 118 -17.78 5.63 11.12
C GLU A 118 -16.58 5.73 10.17
N GLY A 119 -15.64 4.78 10.23
CA GLY A 119 -14.43 4.82 9.42
C GLY A 119 -13.32 5.70 9.99
N ASN A 120 -13.39 6.06 11.25
CA ASN A 120 -12.34 6.85 11.93
C ASN A 120 -11.35 5.92 12.65
N LEU A 121 -10.11 6.31 12.61
CA LEU A 121 -9.02 5.61 13.28
C LEU A 121 -8.95 5.95 14.76
#